data_0be5d02268fe8cf160b681c09a5420d1
#
_entry.id   0be5d02268fe8cf160b681c09a5420d1
#
_cell.length_a   1.000
_cell.length_b   1.000
_cell.length_c   1.000
_cell.angle_alpha   90.00
_cell.angle_beta   90.00
_cell.angle_gamma   90.00
#
_symmetry.space_group_name_H-M   'P 1'
#
loop_
_entity.id
_entity.type
_entity.pdbx_description
1 polymer ?
#
loop_
_entity_poly.entity_id
_entity_poly.type
_entity_poly.pdbx_seq_one_letter_code
_entity_poly.pdbx_strand_id
1 'polypeptide(L)'
;MEKNSKRLESIKAAHTIKKVASTTREEDYLEVIAELVELKGYATTLDISRFMNVSPPSVTKMLQKLDEKKYLEYEKYHGINLTDIGKQVADTIRRKHSTLLEFFEILNIGKEIANQDTEGLEHHLNDKTIRQLRKFITFLKSNPKIIKQFREF
;
A
#
# COMPACT_ATOMS: atom_id res chain seq x y z
N MET A 1 3.06 26.81 -25.10
CA MET A 1 4.28 25.99 -24.97
C MET A 1 4.69 25.75 -23.49
N GLU A 2 4.63 26.73 -22.63
CA GLU A 2 5.07 26.65 -21.21
C GLU A 2 4.29 25.63 -20.35
N LYS A 3 2.98 25.46 -20.58
CA LYS A 3 2.13 24.50 -19.85
C LYS A 3 2.49 23.02 -20.11
N ASN A 4 2.95 22.71 -21.33
CA ASN A 4 3.36 21.35 -21.71
C ASN A 4 4.75 21.00 -21.14
N SER A 5 5.64 21.98 -21.00
CA SER A 5 6.95 21.79 -20.38
C SER A 5 6.82 21.39 -18.90
N LYS A 6 5.99 22.11 -18.12
CA LYS A 6 5.75 21.80 -16.68
C LYS A 6 5.14 20.42 -16.47
N ARG A 7 4.26 19.95 -17.37
CA ARG A 7 3.68 18.61 -17.32
C ARG A 7 4.73 17.52 -17.59
N LEU A 8 5.60 17.72 -18.56
CA LEU A 8 6.70 16.80 -18.86
C LEU A 8 7.72 16.73 -17.72
N GLU A 9 8.04 17.85 -17.10
CA GLU A 9 8.91 17.90 -15.91
C GLU A 9 8.29 17.16 -14.71
N SER A 10 6.99 17.34 -14.49
CA SER A 10 6.26 16.59 -13.43
C SER A 10 6.27 15.08 -13.68
N ILE A 11 6.07 14.64 -14.93
CA ILE A 11 6.14 13.24 -15.32
C ILE A 11 7.56 12.69 -15.09
N LYS A 12 8.58 13.43 -15.49
CA LYS A 12 10.00 13.06 -15.30
C LYS A 12 10.34 12.96 -13.81
N ALA A 13 9.91 13.92 -12.99
CA ALA A 13 10.10 13.91 -11.56
C ALA A 13 9.44 12.68 -10.89
N ALA A 14 8.20 12.36 -11.26
CA ALA A 14 7.50 11.18 -10.77
C ALA A 14 8.23 9.87 -11.12
N HIS A 15 8.80 9.76 -12.32
CA HIS A 15 9.61 8.60 -12.72
C HIS A 15 10.97 8.53 -12.02
N THR A 16 11.54 9.65 -11.60
CA THR A 16 12.82 9.70 -10.90
C THR A 16 12.67 9.28 -9.43
N ILE A 17 11.57 9.69 -8.79
CA ILE A 17 11.25 9.32 -7.39
C ILE A 17 11.02 7.82 -7.25
N LYS A 18 10.46 7.14 -8.26
CA LYS A 18 10.25 5.69 -8.29
C LYS A 18 11.56 4.86 -8.21
N LYS A 19 12.72 5.45 -8.41
CA LYS A 19 14.01 4.72 -8.45
C LYS A 19 14.63 4.44 -7.08
N VAL A 20 14.15 5.05 -6.00
CA VAL A 20 14.76 5.00 -4.65
C VAL A 20 13.86 4.30 -3.62
N ALA A 21 12.56 4.17 -3.87
CA ALA A 21 11.61 3.49 -2.99
C ALA A 21 11.49 1.99 -3.32
N SER A 22 11.01 1.21 -2.35
CA SER A 22 10.51 -0.15 -2.62
C SER A 22 9.56 -0.11 -3.83
N THR A 23 9.63 -1.11 -4.68
CA THR A 23 8.69 -1.20 -5.79
C THR A 23 7.31 -1.58 -5.24
N THR A 24 6.22 -1.13 -5.89
CA THR A 24 4.85 -1.54 -5.57
C THR A 24 4.77 -3.05 -5.27
N ARG A 25 5.40 -3.87 -6.12
CA ARG A 25 5.40 -5.33 -5.95
C ARG A 25 6.13 -5.81 -4.68
N GLU A 26 7.17 -5.12 -4.24
CA GLU A 26 7.86 -5.43 -2.97
C GLU A 26 6.97 -5.07 -1.78
N GLU A 27 6.26 -3.97 -1.87
CA GLU A 27 5.29 -3.52 -0.87
C GLU A 27 4.14 -4.51 -0.73
N ASP A 28 3.54 -4.96 -1.84
CA ASP A 28 2.49 -6.00 -1.86
C ASP A 28 2.95 -7.28 -1.14
N TYR A 29 4.18 -7.73 -1.39
CA TYR A 29 4.72 -8.91 -0.70
C TYR A 29 4.87 -8.70 0.80
N LEU A 30 5.37 -7.54 1.23
CA LEU A 30 5.52 -7.23 2.66
C LEU A 30 4.17 -7.16 3.36
N GLU A 31 3.17 -6.58 2.71
CA GLU A 31 1.81 -6.53 3.24
C GLU A 31 1.19 -7.93 3.38
N VAL A 32 1.25 -8.76 2.32
CA VAL A 32 0.75 -10.14 2.35
C VAL A 32 1.46 -10.97 3.44
N ILE A 33 2.77 -10.81 3.60
CA ILE A 33 3.52 -11.49 4.66
C ILE A 33 3.05 -11.02 6.04
N ALA A 34 2.88 -9.71 6.24
CA ALA A 34 2.41 -9.16 7.50
C ALA A 34 1.00 -9.67 7.85
N GLU A 35 0.07 -9.68 6.90
CA GLU A 35 -1.28 -10.20 7.07
C GLU A 35 -1.28 -11.70 7.42
N LEU A 36 -0.47 -12.51 6.74
CA LEU A 36 -0.34 -13.95 7.02
C LEU A 36 0.21 -14.20 8.43
N VAL A 37 1.22 -13.45 8.84
CA VAL A 37 1.81 -13.57 10.19
C VAL A 37 0.81 -13.15 11.26
N GLU A 38 0.04 -12.08 11.03
CA GLU A 38 -1.00 -11.64 11.97
C GLU A 38 -2.14 -12.67 12.09
N LEU A 39 -2.57 -13.24 10.95
CA LEU A 39 -3.70 -14.15 10.88
C LEU A 39 -3.40 -15.53 11.51
N LYS A 40 -2.20 -16.09 11.28
CA LYS A 40 -1.88 -17.48 11.65
C LYS A 40 -0.51 -17.65 12.32
N GLY A 41 0.19 -16.57 12.62
CA GLY A 41 1.48 -16.58 13.30
C GLY A 41 2.70 -16.83 12.42
N TYR A 42 2.54 -17.17 11.14
CA TYR A 42 3.63 -17.43 10.21
C TYR A 42 3.21 -17.23 8.76
N ALA A 43 4.18 -17.06 7.86
CA ALA A 43 3.97 -17.04 6.42
C ALA A 43 4.84 -18.12 5.76
N THR A 44 4.31 -18.79 4.73
CA THR A 44 5.05 -19.75 3.90
C THR A 44 5.12 -19.30 2.46
N THR A 45 6.13 -19.76 1.74
CA THR A 45 6.27 -19.53 0.28
C THR A 45 5.01 -19.97 -0.47
N LEU A 46 4.39 -21.09 -0.05
CA LEU A 46 3.18 -21.60 -0.70
C LEU A 46 1.96 -20.70 -0.45
N ASP A 47 1.79 -20.17 0.77
CA ASP A 47 0.71 -19.23 1.08
C ASP A 47 0.85 -17.97 0.23
N ILE A 48 2.04 -17.37 0.22
CA ILE A 48 2.32 -16.18 -0.57
C ILE A 48 2.07 -16.44 -2.06
N SER A 49 2.53 -17.59 -2.57
CA SER A 49 2.30 -18.02 -3.95
C SER A 49 0.82 -18.04 -4.31
N ARG A 50 -0.03 -18.56 -3.43
CA ARG A 50 -1.48 -18.62 -3.62
C ARG A 50 -2.13 -17.24 -3.58
N PHE A 51 -1.81 -16.41 -2.57
CA PHE A 51 -2.37 -15.07 -2.43
C PHE A 51 -1.94 -14.13 -3.55
N MET A 52 -0.68 -14.18 -3.94
CA MET A 52 -0.14 -13.32 -5.00
C MET A 52 -0.41 -13.85 -6.42
N ASN A 53 -0.97 -15.07 -6.54
CA ASN A 53 -1.18 -15.76 -7.81
C ASN A 53 0.09 -15.83 -8.67
N VAL A 54 1.22 -16.21 -8.06
CA VAL A 54 2.52 -16.34 -8.68
C VAL A 54 3.16 -17.70 -8.37
N SER A 55 4.11 -18.15 -9.17
CA SER A 55 4.78 -19.44 -8.93
C SER A 55 5.68 -19.40 -7.66
N PRO A 56 5.82 -20.52 -6.92
CA PRO A 56 6.71 -20.60 -5.76
C PRO A 56 8.16 -20.18 -6.04
N PRO A 57 8.77 -20.50 -7.19
CA PRO A 57 10.11 -19.98 -7.53
C PRO A 57 10.17 -18.46 -7.64
N SER A 58 9.09 -17.81 -8.12
CA SER A 58 9.00 -16.35 -8.19
C SER A 58 8.92 -15.74 -6.79
N VAL A 59 8.18 -16.37 -5.88
CA VAL A 59 8.14 -15.99 -4.47
C VAL A 59 9.52 -16.08 -3.84
N THR A 60 10.20 -17.20 -4.00
CA THR A 60 11.56 -17.41 -3.47
C THR A 60 12.53 -16.33 -3.92
N LYS A 61 12.52 -15.96 -5.21
CA LYS A 61 13.35 -14.87 -5.73
C LYS A 61 13.02 -13.52 -5.09
N MET A 62 11.74 -13.25 -4.87
CA MET A 62 11.33 -12.00 -4.21
C MET A 62 11.72 -11.99 -2.74
N LEU A 63 11.55 -13.08 -2.01
CA LEU A 63 11.99 -13.22 -0.63
C LEU A 63 13.49 -12.98 -0.48
N GLN A 64 14.32 -13.55 -1.34
CA GLN A 64 15.77 -13.30 -1.37
C GLN A 64 16.09 -11.82 -1.60
N LYS A 65 15.38 -11.16 -2.53
CA LYS A 65 15.55 -9.73 -2.79
C LYS A 65 15.14 -8.86 -1.60
N LEU A 66 14.08 -9.22 -0.90
CA LEU A 66 13.61 -8.51 0.29
C LEU A 66 14.55 -8.73 1.49
N ASP A 67 15.16 -9.91 1.61
CA ASP A 67 16.17 -10.22 2.60
C ASP A 67 17.46 -9.41 2.34
N GLU A 68 17.94 -9.35 1.09
CA GLU A 68 19.07 -8.50 0.71
C GLU A 68 18.85 -7.02 1.08
N LYS A 69 17.62 -6.54 0.95
CA LYS A 69 17.20 -5.19 1.35
C LYS A 69 16.93 -5.02 2.84
N LYS A 70 17.05 -6.08 3.64
CA LYS A 70 16.80 -6.09 5.08
C LYS A 70 15.35 -5.77 5.48
N TYR A 71 14.38 -6.02 4.62
CA TYR A 71 12.96 -5.93 4.96
C TYR A 71 12.45 -7.17 5.70
N LEU A 72 13.07 -8.32 5.46
CA LEU A 72 12.78 -9.57 6.14
C LEU A 72 14.05 -10.41 6.32
N GLU A 73 13.95 -11.46 7.12
CA GLU A 73 14.91 -12.54 7.25
C GLU A 73 14.30 -13.80 6.64
N TYR A 74 14.96 -14.34 5.62
CA TYR A 74 14.49 -15.52 4.91
C TYR A 74 15.51 -16.65 5.03
N GLU A 75 15.15 -17.66 5.78
CA GLU A 75 15.91 -18.91 5.85
C GLU A 75 15.11 -20.04 5.22
N LYS A 76 15.73 -20.70 4.24
CA LYS A 76 15.13 -21.88 3.61
C LYS A 76 14.86 -22.94 4.68
N TYR A 77 13.59 -23.33 4.84
CA TYR A 77 13.06 -24.26 5.85
C TYR A 77 12.86 -23.70 7.27
N HIS A 78 13.28 -22.48 7.61
CA HIS A 78 13.11 -21.89 8.94
C HIS A 78 12.04 -20.80 9.05
N GLY A 79 11.53 -20.34 7.90
CA GLY A 79 10.42 -19.40 7.86
C GLY A 79 10.78 -18.03 7.30
N ILE A 80 9.82 -17.11 7.41
CA ILE A 80 9.89 -15.74 6.93
C ILE A 80 9.57 -14.83 8.10
N ASN A 81 10.51 -13.99 8.51
CA ASN A 81 10.33 -13.04 9.60
C ASN A 81 10.54 -11.62 9.08
N LEU A 82 9.53 -10.76 9.25
CA LEU A 82 9.70 -9.35 8.93
C LEU A 82 10.62 -8.67 9.95
N THR A 83 11.60 -7.92 9.45
CA THR A 83 12.37 -6.98 10.28
C THR A 83 11.50 -5.80 10.72
N ASP A 84 11.98 -4.98 11.65
CA ASP A 84 11.26 -3.77 12.06
C ASP A 84 11.05 -2.81 10.88
N ILE A 85 12.00 -2.73 9.96
CA ILE A 85 11.89 -1.93 8.73
C ILE A 85 10.79 -2.51 7.83
N GLY A 86 10.78 -3.82 7.61
CA GLY A 86 9.75 -4.50 6.82
C GLY A 86 8.34 -4.32 7.40
N LYS A 87 8.20 -4.43 8.73
CA LYS A 87 6.94 -4.16 9.44
C LYS A 87 6.48 -2.72 9.25
N GLN A 88 7.39 -1.74 9.36
CA GLN A 88 7.07 -0.32 9.15
C GLN A 88 6.57 -0.05 7.72
N VAL A 89 7.14 -0.71 6.71
CA VAL A 89 6.67 -0.59 5.32
C VAL A 89 5.26 -1.16 5.21
N ALA A 90 5.02 -2.39 5.65
CA ALA A 90 3.71 -3.03 5.64
C ALA A 90 2.66 -2.18 6.38
N ASP A 91 2.97 -1.70 7.59
CA ASP A 91 2.08 -0.83 8.36
C ASP A 91 1.78 0.50 7.68
N THR A 92 2.74 1.02 6.91
CA THR A 92 2.53 2.26 6.14
C THR A 92 1.53 2.04 5.01
N ILE A 93 1.64 0.94 4.27
CA ILE A 93 0.69 0.58 3.21
C ILE A 93 -0.69 0.34 3.81
N ARG A 94 -0.79 -0.47 4.85
CA ARG A 94 -2.06 -0.73 5.56
C ARG A 94 -2.75 0.56 6.01
N ARG A 95 -2.00 1.55 6.52
CA ARG A 95 -2.55 2.87 6.89
C ARG A 95 -3.03 3.67 5.69
N LYS A 96 -2.33 3.60 4.56
CA LYS A 96 -2.77 4.23 3.30
C LYS A 96 -4.07 3.60 2.83
N HIS A 97 -4.11 2.27 2.78
CA HIS A 97 -5.27 1.47 2.42
C HIS A 97 -6.52 1.87 3.24
N SER A 98 -6.43 1.78 4.56
CA SER A 98 -7.56 2.13 5.44
C SER A 98 -8.01 3.59 5.29
N THR A 99 -7.07 4.52 5.12
CA THR A 99 -7.38 5.95 4.93
C THR A 99 -8.14 6.18 3.61
N LEU A 100 -7.75 5.51 2.54
CA LEU A 100 -8.43 5.62 1.25
C LEU A 100 -9.83 5.00 1.29
N LEU A 101 -9.98 3.82 1.89
CA LEU A 101 -11.30 3.21 2.06
C LEU A 101 -12.26 4.09 2.87
N GLU A 102 -11.79 4.70 3.98
CA GLU A 102 -12.61 5.65 4.75
C GLU A 102 -13.01 6.86 3.91
N PHE A 103 -12.12 7.38 3.08
CA PHE A 103 -12.41 8.48 2.19
C PHE A 103 -13.48 8.12 1.17
N PHE A 104 -13.34 6.98 0.51
CA PHE A 104 -14.31 6.49 -0.46
C PHE A 104 -15.68 6.17 0.18
N GLU A 105 -15.70 5.69 1.42
CA GLU A 105 -16.94 5.51 2.18
C GLU A 105 -17.66 6.84 2.43
N ILE A 106 -16.94 7.90 2.79
CA ILE A 106 -17.54 9.24 2.95
C ILE A 106 -18.15 9.72 1.64
N LEU A 107 -17.47 9.48 0.51
CA LEU A 107 -17.95 9.81 -0.83
C LEU A 107 -19.11 8.92 -1.31
N ASN A 108 -19.53 7.94 -0.50
CA ASN A 108 -20.57 6.96 -0.86
C ASN A 108 -20.23 6.12 -2.10
N ILE A 109 -18.95 5.83 -2.30
CA ILE A 109 -18.48 4.94 -3.36
C ILE A 109 -18.68 3.49 -2.90
N GLY A 110 -19.27 2.65 -3.79
CA GLY A 110 -19.51 1.25 -3.49
C GLY A 110 -18.22 0.48 -3.17
N LYS A 111 -18.28 -0.47 -2.23
CA LYS A 111 -17.13 -1.21 -1.69
C LYS A 111 -16.21 -1.82 -2.76
N GLU A 112 -16.80 -2.39 -3.82
CA GLU A 112 -16.05 -3.04 -4.89
C GLU A 112 -15.15 -2.03 -5.62
N ILE A 113 -15.71 -0.90 -6.02
CA ILE A 113 -14.98 0.20 -6.67
C ILE A 113 -13.96 0.80 -5.71
N ALA A 114 -14.36 1.06 -4.45
CA ALA A 114 -13.48 1.62 -3.43
C ALA A 114 -12.24 0.74 -3.18
N ASN A 115 -12.41 -0.58 -3.09
CA ASN A 115 -11.29 -1.51 -2.96
C ASN A 115 -10.38 -1.47 -4.20
N GLN A 116 -10.93 -1.54 -5.40
CA GLN A 116 -10.17 -1.52 -6.64
C GLN A 116 -9.36 -0.23 -6.78
N ASP A 117 -9.97 0.92 -6.50
CA ASP A 117 -9.29 2.22 -6.58
C ASP A 117 -8.24 2.38 -5.49
N THR A 118 -8.49 1.87 -4.29
CA THR A 118 -7.52 1.87 -3.18
C THR A 118 -6.26 1.12 -3.55
N GLU A 119 -6.38 -0.13 -4.01
CA GLU A 119 -5.25 -0.94 -4.49
C GLU A 119 -4.43 -0.22 -5.58
N GLY A 120 -5.12 0.51 -6.46
CA GLY A 120 -4.45 1.29 -7.51
C GLY A 120 -3.71 2.54 -7.02
N LEU A 121 -4.13 3.13 -5.90
CA LEU A 121 -3.67 4.44 -5.43
C LEU A 121 -2.66 4.37 -4.28
N GLU A 122 -2.79 3.43 -3.35
CA GLU A 122 -2.06 3.43 -2.07
C GLU A 122 -0.54 3.46 -2.21
N HIS A 123 0.00 2.75 -3.19
CA HIS A 123 1.42 2.71 -3.48
C HIS A 123 1.95 3.98 -4.18
N HIS A 124 1.06 4.80 -4.73
CA HIS A 124 1.42 5.99 -5.51
C HIS A 124 1.26 7.29 -4.73
N LEU A 125 0.54 7.28 -3.62
CA LEU A 125 0.32 8.47 -2.82
C LEU A 125 1.46 8.71 -1.83
N ASN A 126 1.91 9.97 -1.79
CA ASN A 126 2.90 10.42 -0.83
C ASN A 126 2.32 10.43 0.59
N ASP A 127 3.13 10.11 1.60
CA ASP A 127 2.72 10.10 3.01
C ASP A 127 2.19 11.46 3.49
N LYS A 128 2.69 12.56 2.93
CA LYS A 128 2.16 13.90 3.22
C LYS A 128 0.71 14.03 2.73
N THR A 129 0.40 13.52 1.55
CA THR A 129 -0.96 13.51 0.98
C THR A 129 -1.90 12.69 1.86
N ILE A 130 -1.49 11.49 2.26
CA ILE A 130 -2.26 10.62 3.16
C ILE A 130 -2.48 11.28 4.52
N ARG A 131 -1.49 11.96 5.10
CA ARG A 131 -1.68 12.71 6.36
C ARG A 131 -2.72 13.82 6.23
N GLN A 132 -2.70 14.57 5.14
CA GLN A 132 -3.69 15.63 4.90
C GLN A 132 -5.09 15.06 4.64
N LEU A 133 -5.18 13.96 3.89
CA LEU A 133 -6.43 13.26 3.66
C LEU A 133 -7.03 12.74 4.98
N ARG A 134 -6.22 12.13 5.84
CA ARG A 134 -6.66 11.70 7.17
C ARG A 134 -7.17 12.87 8.02
N LYS A 135 -6.46 14.00 8.02
CA LYS A 135 -6.92 15.22 8.72
C LYS A 135 -8.29 15.69 8.19
N PHE A 136 -8.47 15.65 6.88
CA PHE A 136 -9.74 16.02 6.24
C PHE A 136 -10.87 15.05 6.60
N ILE A 137 -10.61 13.73 6.59
CA ILE A 137 -11.56 12.70 7.02
C ILE A 137 -11.98 12.94 8.49
N THR A 138 -11.01 13.21 9.37
CA THR A 138 -11.28 13.50 10.79
C THR A 138 -12.17 14.73 10.94
N PHE A 139 -11.89 15.79 10.20
CA PHE A 139 -12.73 17.00 10.17
C PHE A 139 -14.16 16.69 9.73
N LEU A 140 -14.34 15.94 8.65
CA LEU A 140 -15.66 15.55 8.14
C LEU A 140 -16.42 14.68 9.15
N LYS A 141 -15.77 13.69 9.77
CA LYS A 141 -16.39 12.85 10.82
C LYS A 141 -16.82 13.66 12.05
N SER A 142 -16.07 14.72 12.39
CA SER A 142 -16.45 15.64 13.46
C SER A 142 -17.60 16.59 13.06
N ASN A 143 -17.96 16.64 11.78
CA ASN A 143 -19.01 17.50 11.23
C ASN A 143 -20.01 16.70 10.37
N PRO A 144 -20.78 15.76 10.95
CA PRO A 144 -21.63 14.84 10.18
C PRO A 144 -22.69 15.54 9.34
N LYS A 145 -23.07 16.76 9.69
CA LYS A 145 -23.98 17.58 8.88
C LYS A 145 -23.41 17.89 7.49
N ILE A 146 -22.09 18.11 7.40
CA ILE A 146 -21.41 18.38 6.12
C ILE A 146 -21.45 17.12 5.23
N ILE A 147 -21.19 15.95 5.80
CA ILE A 147 -21.28 14.67 5.06
C ILE A 147 -22.71 14.47 4.54
N LYS A 148 -23.73 14.74 5.37
CA LYS A 148 -25.12 14.63 4.97
C LYS A 148 -25.45 15.59 3.82
N GLN A 149 -25.08 16.86 3.92
CA GLN A 149 -25.28 17.85 2.87
C GLN A 149 -24.62 17.45 1.55
N PHE A 150 -23.38 16.92 1.63
CA PHE A 150 -22.67 16.41 0.46
C PHE A 150 -23.41 15.26 -0.23
N ARG A 151 -23.94 14.31 0.56
CA ARG A 151 -24.65 13.13 0.02
C ARG A 151 -26.03 13.45 -0.56
N GLU A 152 -26.62 14.58 -0.17
CA GLU A 152 -27.92 15.07 -0.64
C GLU A 152 -27.79 16.05 -1.82
N PHE A 153 -26.57 16.53 -2.12
CA PHE A 153 -26.26 17.43 -3.24
C PHE A 153 -26.27 16.70 -4.58
#